data_8efab6ab6c976b4b75169311ee46da4b
#
_entry.id   8efab6ab6c976b4b75169311ee46da4b
#
_cell.length_a   1.000
_cell.length_b   1.000
_cell.length_c   1.000
_cell.angle_alpha   90.00
_cell.angle_beta   90.00
_cell.angle_gamma   90.00
#
_symmetry.space_group_name_H-M   'P 1'
#
loop_
_entity.id
_entity.type
_entity.pdbx_description
1 polymer ?
#
loop_
_entity_poly.entity_id
_entity_poly.type
_entity_poly.pdbx_seq_one_letter_code
_entity_poly.pdbx_strand_id
1 'polypeptide(L)'
;MTSSSASSASAAGTRQPVYSQRVEGVGTVTLTPVDPVADAPLIHSWVTEERARFWGMGGASRELVQEIYEDVDRRTTHHAFLARRDGEPVGLFQTYDCAEDRISECYEVLPGDTGVHLLIGPTRGASERGFSAGVFGAFLSYVLSDGSTRRIVAEPDARNEKAMTRLVRSGFELGPEIELPEIDLPEVYLPAKRARLAFLSGPQGG
;
A
#
# COMPACT_ATOMS: atom_id res chain seq x y z
N MET A 1 -16.02 52.49 5.67
CA MET A 1 -16.68 51.26 5.11
C MET A 1 -15.56 50.35 4.67
N THR A 2 -15.13 49.47 5.54
CA THR A 2 -14.03 48.51 5.28
C THR A 2 -14.66 47.16 5.08
N SER A 3 -14.69 46.72 3.81
CA SER A 3 -15.13 45.35 3.46
C SER A 3 -14.02 44.37 3.76
N SER A 4 -14.22 43.55 4.78
CA SER A 4 -13.38 42.42 5.10
C SER A 4 -13.73 41.26 4.18
N SER A 5 -12.86 40.95 3.23
CA SER A 5 -12.97 39.75 2.39
C SER A 5 -12.48 38.55 3.23
N ALA A 6 -13.42 37.78 3.75
CA ALA A 6 -13.11 36.48 4.32
C ALA A 6 -12.77 35.51 3.17
N SER A 7 -11.49 35.15 3.09
CA SER A 7 -11.01 34.05 2.24
C SER A 7 -11.53 32.76 2.82
N SER A 8 -12.50 32.14 2.18
CA SER A 8 -12.95 30.79 2.47
C SER A 8 -11.86 29.81 2.00
N ALA A 9 -10.99 29.39 2.91
CA ALA A 9 -10.19 28.22 2.70
C ALA A 9 -11.14 27.02 2.54
N SER A 10 -11.23 26.49 1.32
CA SER A 10 -11.92 25.24 1.03
C SER A 10 -11.26 24.16 1.89
N ALA A 11 -11.98 23.66 2.88
CA ALA A 11 -11.55 22.47 3.62
C ALA A 11 -11.53 21.32 2.60
N ALA A 12 -10.33 20.87 2.22
CA ALA A 12 -10.16 19.63 1.50
C ALA A 12 -10.85 18.54 2.31
N GLY A 13 -11.94 17.99 1.77
CA GLY A 13 -12.76 17.01 2.47
C GLY A 13 -11.94 15.76 2.72
N THR A 14 -11.59 15.49 3.97
CA THR A 14 -10.92 14.25 4.37
C THR A 14 -11.75 13.08 3.87
N ARG A 15 -11.17 12.22 3.01
CA ARG A 15 -11.86 11.01 2.53
C ARG A 15 -12.27 10.14 3.71
N GLN A 16 -13.43 9.50 3.60
CA GLN A 16 -13.93 8.65 4.68
C GLN A 16 -13.19 7.30 4.69
N PRO A 17 -12.95 6.72 5.88
CA PRO A 17 -12.41 5.36 5.97
C PRO A 17 -13.33 4.36 5.29
N VAL A 18 -12.75 3.47 4.50
CA VAL A 18 -13.45 2.34 3.85
C VAL A 18 -13.43 1.09 4.72
N TYR A 19 -12.57 1.05 5.73
CA TYR A 19 -12.43 -0.05 6.66
C TYR A 19 -12.02 0.44 8.05
N SER A 20 -12.52 -0.26 9.08
CA SER A 20 -12.13 -0.01 10.48
C SER A 20 -12.16 -1.33 11.26
N GLN A 21 -11.08 -1.59 12.00
CA GLN A 21 -10.97 -2.78 12.85
C GLN A 21 -10.27 -2.43 14.16
N ARG A 22 -10.83 -2.89 15.27
CA ARG A 22 -10.13 -2.88 16.54
C ARG A 22 -9.18 -4.07 16.60
N VAL A 23 -7.90 -3.77 16.79
CA VAL A 23 -6.82 -4.77 16.87
C VAL A 23 -6.31 -4.77 18.31
N GLU A 24 -6.36 -5.94 18.97
CA GLU A 24 -5.89 -6.10 20.35
C GLU A 24 -4.41 -5.75 20.48
N GLY A 25 -4.06 -4.98 21.50
CA GLY A 25 -2.69 -4.52 21.73
C GLY A 25 -2.17 -3.47 20.75
N VAL A 26 -2.99 -3.04 19.76
CA VAL A 26 -2.61 -2.01 18.77
C VAL A 26 -3.50 -0.78 18.87
N GLY A 27 -4.81 -0.94 18.92
CA GLY A 27 -5.79 0.15 18.88
C GLY A 27 -6.77 -0.02 17.72
N THR A 28 -7.44 1.03 17.30
CA THR A 28 -8.33 1.01 16.14
C THR A 28 -7.52 1.34 14.88
N VAL A 29 -7.49 0.39 13.95
CA VAL A 29 -6.86 0.57 12.63
C VAL A 29 -7.94 0.90 11.62
N THR A 30 -7.76 2.01 10.90
CA THR A 30 -8.64 2.42 9.80
C THR A 30 -7.85 2.50 8.50
N LEU A 31 -8.51 2.21 7.37
CA LEU A 31 -7.97 2.40 6.03
C LEU A 31 -8.77 3.49 5.34
N THR A 32 -8.07 4.54 4.92
CA THR A 32 -8.66 5.68 4.20
C THR A 32 -8.04 5.74 2.80
N PRO A 33 -8.82 5.82 1.72
CA PRO A 33 -8.26 6.03 0.38
C PRO A 33 -7.34 7.26 0.38
N VAL A 34 -6.19 7.15 -0.28
CA VAL A 34 -5.23 8.25 -0.41
C VAL A 34 -5.88 9.42 -1.15
N ASP A 35 -5.76 10.62 -0.58
CA ASP A 35 -6.00 11.87 -1.29
C ASP A 35 -4.65 12.31 -1.90
N PRO A 36 -4.48 12.26 -3.24
CA PRO A 36 -3.18 12.51 -3.87
C PRO A 36 -2.61 13.90 -3.56
N VAL A 37 -3.47 14.89 -3.39
CA VAL A 37 -3.04 16.27 -3.11
C VAL A 37 -2.74 16.46 -1.63
N ALA A 38 -3.67 16.03 -0.76
CA ALA A 38 -3.56 16.26 0.68
C ALA A 38 -2.50 15.37 1.33
N ASP A 39 -2.34 14.12 0.85
CA ASP A 39 -1.47 13.12 1.46
C ASP A 39 -0.06 13.09 0.85
N ALA A 40 0.17 13.71 -0.35
CA ALA A 40 1.48 13.69 -1.01
C ALA A 40 2.64 14.15 -0.12
N PRO A 41 2.54 15.20 0.70
CA PRO A 41 3.64 15.60 1.60
C PRO A 41 4.02 14.51 2.60
N LEU A 42 3.02 13.83 3.17
CA LEU A 42 3.23 12.74 4.12
C LEU A 42 3.85 11.51 3.42
N ILE A 43 3.26 11.09 2.31
CA ILE A 43 3.73 9.93 1.54
C ILE A 43 5.17 10.18 1.08
N HIS A 44 5.45 11.34 0.49
CA HIS A 44 6.80 11.73 0.08
C HIS A 44 7.80 11.60 1.24
N SER A 45 7.45 12.11 2.44
CA SER A 45 8.33 12.01 3.60
C SER A 45 8.67 10.57 4.00
N TRP A 46 7.81 9.59 3.67
CA TRP A 46 8.03 8.18 4.00
C TRP A 46 8.78 7.41 2.91
N VAL A 47 8.40 7.63 1.64
CA VAL A 47 8.92 6.85 0.51
C VAL A 47 10.35 7.26 0.11
N THR A 48 10.79 8.46 0.51
CA THR A 48 12.15 8.95 0.27
C THR A 48 13.15 8.58 1.37
N GLU A 49 12.69 8.00 2.49
CA GLU A 49 13.61 7.52 3.53
C GLU A 49 14.38 6.26 3.09
N GLU A 50 15.63 6.10 3.53
CA GLU A 50 16.46 4.93 3.23
C GLU A 50 15.80 3.60 3.61
N ARG A 51 15.00 3.58 4.70
CA ARG A 51 14.26 2.38 5.10
C ARG A 51 13.21 1.94 4.08
N ALA A 52 12.75 2.86 3.22
CA ALA A 52 11.77 2.62 2.17
C ALA A 52 12.41 2.40 0.79
N ARG A 53 13.74 2.22 0.69
CA ARG A 53 14.46 2.10 -0.58
C ARG A 53 13.89 1.05 -1.54
N PHE A 54 13.24 0.01 -1.01
CA PHE A 54 12.58 -1.01 -1.83
C PHE A 54 11.19 -0.61 -2.34
N TRP A 55 10.68 0.56 -1.92
CA TRP A 55 9.45 1.14 -2.47
C TRP A 55 9.66 1.74 -3.86
N GLY A 56 10.90 2.10 -4.18
CA GLY A 56 11.28 2.56 -5.51
C GLY A 56 11.13 4.07 -5.76
N MET A 57 10.82 4.86 -4.73
CA MET A 57 10.60 6.31 -4.84
C MET A 57 11.65 7.14 -4.11
N GLY A 58 12.85 6.58 -3.81
CA GLY A 58 13.86 7.25 -3.00
C GLY A 58 14.37 8.59 -3.54
N GLY A 59 14.28 8.83 -4.85
CA GLY A 59 14.66 10.09 -5.50
C GLY A 59 13.49 10.92 -6.03
N ALA A 60 12.23 10.53 -5.73
CA ALA A 60 11.05 11.22 -6.24
C ALA A 60 10.89 12.61 -5.62
N SER A 61 10.46 13.59 -6.41
CA SER A 61 9.96 14.85 -5.87
C SER A 61 8.56 14.67 -5.26
N ARG A 62 8.11 15.63 -4.48
CA ARG A 62 6.75 15.60 -3.94
C ARG A 62 5.71 15.66 -5.05
N GLU A 63 5.97 16.43 -6.08
CA GLU A 63 5.11 16.57 -7.25
C GLU A 63 4.99 15.24 -8.00
N LEU A 64 6.10 14.53 -8.20
CA LEU A 64 6.08 13.19 -8.82
C LEU A 64 5.29 12.17 -7.96
N VAL A 65 5.45 12.22 -6.63
CA VAL A 65 4.65 11.37 -5.73
C VAL A 65 3.17 11.68 -5.88
N GLN A 66 2.79 12.96 -5.94
CA GLN A 66 1.39 13.36 -6.17
C GLN A 66 0.87 12.81 -7.51
N GLU A 67 1.60 13.01 -8.60
CA GLU A 67 1.23 12.54 -9.94
C GLU A 67 1.01 11.02 -9.98
N ILE A 68 1.91 10.24 -9.34
CA ILE A 68 1.78 8.79 -9.25
C ILE A 68 0.48 8.40 -8.53
N TYR A 69 0.16 9.04 -7.39
CA TYR A 69 -1.06 8.70 -6.65
C TYR A 69 -2.33 9.26 -7.31
N GLU A 70 -2.25 10.34 -8.11
CA GLU A 70 -3.32 10.78 -8.99
C GLU A 70 -3.60 9.74 -10.07
N ASP A 71 -2.56 9.11 -10.64
CA ASP A 71 -2.73 8.01 -11.60
C ASP A 71 -3.40 6.80 -10.93
N VAL A 72 -2.92 6.39 -9.75
CA VAL A 72 -3.56 5.30 -8.98
C VAL A 72 -5.02 5.62 -8.67
N ASP A 73 -5.35 6.85 -8.29
CA ASP A 73 -6.71 7.26 -7.94
C ASP A 73 -7.68 7.26 -9.14
N ARG A 74 -7.16 7.48 -10.36
CA ARG A 74 -7.94 7.39 -11.61
C ARG A 74 -8.23 5.95 -12.04
N ARG A 75 -7.44 4.99 -11.58
CA ARG A 75 -7.59 3.58 -11.97
C ARG A 75 -8.71 2.90 -11.19
N THR A 76 -9.39 1.98 -11.82
CA THR A 76 -10.37 1.09 -11.18
C THR A 76 -9.75 -0.23 -10.71
N THR A 77 -8.53 -0.51 -11.13
CA THR A 77 -7.80 -1.77 -10.87
C THR A 77 -6.72 -1.63 -9.80
N HIS A 78 -6.39 -0.39 -9.41
CA HIS A 78 -5.36 -0.09 -8.42
C HIS A 78 -5.91 0.86 -7.37
N HIS A 79 -5.64 0.59 -6.11
CA HIS A 79 -6.11 1.43 -5.00
C HIS A 79 -4.99 1.65 -3.99
N ALA A 80 -4.94 2.84 -3.41
CA ALA A 80 -3.99 3.18 -2.36
C ALA A 80 -4.72 3.65 -1.10
N PHE A 81 -4.20 3.26 0.07
CA PHE A 81 -4.81 3.57 1.36
C PHE A 81 -3.76 4.05 2.36
N LEU A 82 -4.08 5.07 3.12
CA LEU A 82 -3.40 5.35 4.37
C LEU A 82 -4.02 4.54 5.50
N ALA A 83 -3.21 3.71 6.14
CA ALA A 83 -3.58 3.09 7.40
C ALA A 83 -3.34 4.08 8.53
N ARG A 84 -4.33 4.22 9.40
CA ARG A 84 -4.25 5.06 10.61
C ARG A 84 -4.51 4.23 11.84
N ARG A 85 -3.76 4.47 12.90
CA ARG A 85 -4.03 3.94 14.24
C ARG A 85 -4.55 5.04 15.12
N ASP A 86 -5.77 4.90 15.60
CA ASP A 86 -6.43 5.92 16.46
C ASP A 86 -6.34 7.33 15.86
N GLY A 87 -6.48 7.44 14.51
CA GLY A 87 -6.39 8.66 13.73
C GLY A 87 -4.99 9.01 13.20
N GLU A 88 -3.92 8.51 13.79
CA GLU A 88 -2.54 8.79 13.36
C GLU A 88 -2.10 7.91 12.19
N PRO A 89 -1.53 8.47 11.12
CA PRO A 89 -1.08 7.69 9.96
C PRO A 89 0.12 6.82 10.33
N VAL A 90 0.04 5.53 9.99
CA VAL A 90 1.02 4.51 10.38
C VAL A 90 1.47 3.59 9.25
N GLY A 91 0.85 3.67 8.08
CA GLY A 91 1.23 2.86 6.93
C GLY A 91 0.60 3.33 5.64
N LEU A 92 1.19 2.91 4.54
CA LEU A 92 0.72 3.11 3.18
C LEU A 92 0.57 1.72 2.55
N PHE A 93 -0.63 1.42 2.10
CA PHE A 93 -0.99 0.14 1.51
C PHE A 93 -1.57 0.34 0.13
N GLN A 94 -1.35 -0.64 -0.74
CA GLN A 94 -1.94 -0.66 -2.08
C GLN A 94 -2.51 -2.03 -2.36
N THR A 95 -3.60 -2.06 -3.14
CA THR A 95 -4.14 -3.26 -3.77
C THR A 95 -4.18 -3.05 -5.27
N TYR A 96 -4.03 -4.14 -6.03
CA TYR A 96 -4.15 -4.09 -7.48
C TYR A 96 -4.68 -5.42 -8.03
N ASP A 97 -5.34 -5.35 -9.17
CA ASP A 97 -5.71 -6.52 -9.95
C ASP A 97 -4.46 -7.08 -10.63
N CYS A 98 -4.08 -8.31 -10.28
CA CYS A 98 -2.89 -8.94 -10.83
C CYS A 98 -2.96 -9.15 -12.35
N ALA A 99 -4.15 -9.27 -12.94
CA ALA A 99 -4.32 -9.43 -14.37
C ALA A 99 -4.03 -8.12 -15.15
N GLU A 100 -4.18 -6.99 -14.49
CA GLU A 100 -4.00 -5.65 -15.06
C GLU A 100 -2.66 -4.98 -14.64
N ASP A 101 -1.76 -5.77 -14.06
CA ASP A 101 -0.42 -5.33 -13.66
C ASP A 101 0.67 -6.15 -14.38
N ARG A 102 1.88 -5.57 -14.51
CA ARG A 102 3.04 -6.24 -15.14
C ARG A 102 3.40 -7.59 -14.51
N ILE A 103 2.95 -7.86 -13.31
CA ILE A 103 3.17 -9.15 -12.65
C ILE A 103 2.50 -10.30 -13.41
N SER A 104 1.45 -10.02 -14.19
CA SER A 104 0.75 -11.01 -15.02
C SER A 104 1.66 -11.68 -16.06
N GLU A 105 2.76 -11.04 -16.44
CA GLU A 105 3.76 -11.61 -17.35
C GLU A 105 4.70 -12.60 -16.65
N CYS A 106 4.69 -12.65 -15.31
CA CYS A 106 5.68 -13.38 -14.53
C CYS A 106 5.16 -14.67 -13.89
N TYR A 107 3.84 -14.87 -13.82
CA TYR A 107 3.23 -16.08 -13.28
C TYR A 107 1.81 -16.27 -13.83
N GLU A 108 1.25 -17.46 -13.65
CA GLU A 108 -0.14 -17.75 -14.00
C GLU A 108 -1.09 -17.08 -13.00
N VAL A 109 -1.73 -15.99 -13.42
CA VAL A 109 -2.73 -15.27 -12.63
C VAL A 109 -4.01 -16.11 -12.56
N LEU A 110 -4.50 -16.35 -11.36
CA LEU A 110 -5.75 -17.06 -11.11
C LEU A 110 -6.90 -16.09 -10.84
N PRO A 111 -8.15 -16.45 -11.17
CA PRO A 111 -9.30 -15.64 -10.81
C PRO A 111 -9.38 -15.40 -9.30
N GLY A 112 -9.45 -14.12 -8.90
CA GLY A 112 -9.46 -13.71 -7.50
C GLY A 112 -8.06 -13.50 -6.90
N ASP A 113 -7.00 -13.43 -7.72
CA ASP A 113 -5.70 -12.94 -7.29
C ASP A 113 -5.73 -11.42 -7.10
N THR A 114 -5.41 -10.97 -5.91
CA THR A 114 -5.28 -9.55 -5.58
C THR A 114 -3.85 -9.27 -5.13
N GLY A 115 -3.17 -8.41 -5.85
CA GLY A 115 -1.83 -7.95 -5.52
C GLY A 115 -1.82 -6.95 -4.38
N VAL A 116 -0.78 -6.96 -3.56
CA VAL A 116 -0.64 -6.01 -2.44
C VAL A 116 0.78 -5.46 -2.32
N HIS A 117 0.86 -4.15 -2.04
CA HIS A 117 2.07 -3.51 -1.57
C HIS A 117 1.87 -2.93 -0.17
N LEU A 118 2.94 -2.89 0.62
CA LEU A 118 2.87 -2.33 1.97
C LEU A 118 4.13 -1.57 2.35
N LEU A 119 3.95 -0.42 2.97
CA LEU A 119 4.99 0.36 3.63
C LEU A 119 4.47 0.75 5.02
N ILE A 120 5.12 0.25 6.07
CA ILE A 120 4.84 0.73 7.43
C ILE A 120 5.54 2.07 7.61
N GLY A 121 4.84 3.06 8.14
CA GLY A 121 5.36 4.39 8.42
C GLY A 121 6.51 4.38 9.44
N PRO A 122 7.21 5.50 9.61
CA PRO A 122 8.28 5.62 10.62
C PRO A 122 7.71 5.42 12.03
N THR A 123 8.49 4.75 12.88
CA THR A 123 8.11 4.56 14.29
C THR A 123 8.18 5.90 15.01
N ARG A 124 7.07 6.30 15.63
CA ARG A 124 7.02 7.47 16.52
C ARG A 124 7.12 6.97 17.97
N GLY A 125 8.27 7.17 18.59
CA GLY A 125 8.53 6.73 19.97
C GLY A 125 9.14 5.33 20.08
N ALA A 126 8.86 4.62 21.16
CA ALA A 126 9.38 3.28 21.41
C ALA A 126 8.73 2.25 20.47
N SER A 127 9.53 1.24 20.08
CA SER A 127 9.01 0.14 19.26
C SER A 127 7.99 -0.69 20.05
N GLU A 128 6.79 -0.80 19.54
CA GLU A 128 5.72 -1.61 20.13
C GLU A 128 5.72 -3.02 19.53
N ARG A 129 5.84 -4.02 20.39
CA ARG A 129 5.82 -5.43 19.95
C ARG A 129 4.47 -5.77 19.32
N GLY A 130 4.50 -6.36 18.12
CA GLY A 130 3.27 -6.78 17.42
C GLY A 130 2.57 -5.67 16.64
N PHE A 131 2.93 -4.39 16.84
CA PHE A 131 2.29 -3.25 16.18
C PHE A 131 2.17 -3.42 14.65
N SER A 132 3.30 -3.58 13.97
CA SER A 132 3.31 -3.68 12.52
C SER A 132 2.64 -4.95 11.98
N ALA A 133 2.62 -6.04 12.78
CA ALA A 133 1.88 -7.25 12.44
C ALA A 133 0.37 -7.03 12.56
N GLY A 134 -0.09 -6.34 13.60
CA GLY A 134 -1.51 -6.03 13.78
C GLY A 134 -2.04 -5.06 12.72
N VAL A 135 -1.28 -4.02 12.36
CA VAL A 135 -1.65 -3.09 11.27
C VAL A 135 -1.72 -3.81 9.93
N PHE A 136 -0.74 -4.66 9.63
CA PHE A 136 -0.75 -5.47 8.40
C PHE A 136 -1.88 -6.50 8.40
N GLY A 137 -2.15 -7.17 9.54
CA GLY A 137 -3.27 -8.10 9.68
C GLY A 137 -4.62 -7.43 9.42
N ALA A 138 -4.85 -6.20 9.89
CA ALA A 138 -6.05 -5.43 9.59
C ALA A 138 -6.20 -5.15 8.08
N PHE A 139 -5.09 -4.84 7.39
CA PHE A 139 -5.12 -4.68 5.93
C PHE A 139 -5.45 -5.98 5.20
N LEU A 140 -4.84 -7.11 5.59
CA LEU A 140 -5.17 -8.41 5.01
C LEU A 140 -6.65 -8.78 5.23
N SER A 141 -7.19 -8.48 6.42
CA SER A 141 -8.60 -8.68 6.72
C SER A 141 -9.51 -7.83 5.81
N TYR A 142 -9.11 -6.59 5.51
CA TYR A 142 -9.81 -5.74 4.55
C TYR A 142 -9.81 -6.36 3.15
N VAL A 143 -8.64 -6.78 2.64
CA VAL A 143 -8.50 -7.36 1.30
C VAL A 143 -9.36 -8.62 1.13
N LEU A 144 -9.52 -9.40 2.19
CA LEU A 144 -10.32 -10.63 2.19
C LEU A 144 -11.80 -10.40 2.50
N SER A 145 -12.21 -9.18 2.86
CA SER A 145 -13.55 -8.93 3.43
C SER A 145 -14.68 -8.97 2.41
N ASP A 146 -14.44 -8.65 1.16
CA ASP A 146 -15.46 -8.61 0.11
C ASP A 146 -15.76 -9.99 -0.51
N GLY A 147 -14.92 -11.00 -0.22
CA GLY A 147 -15.06 -12.34 -0.74
C GLY A 147 -14.70 -12.51 -2.22
N SER A 148 -14.31 -11.45 -2.92
CA SER A 148 -13.83 -11.52 -4.31
C SER A 148 -12.39 -12.02 -4.38
N THR A 149 -11.56 -11.63 -3.39
CA THR A 149 -10.18 -12.07 -3.27
C THR A 149 -10.11 -13.53 -2.80
N ARG A 150 -9.54 -14.38 -3.62
CA ARG A 150 -9.30 -15.82 -3.32
C ARG A 150 -7.87 -16.05 -2.85
N ARG A 151 -6.94 -15.25 -3.36
CA ARG A 151 -5.52 -15.33 -3.03
C ARG A 151 -4.91 -13.94 -3.04
N ILE A 152 -4.17 -13.61 -1.99
CA ILE A 152 -3.38 -12.37 -1.95
C ILE A 152 -1.98 -12.68 -2.49
N VAL A 153 -1.48 -11.83 -3.36
CA VAL A 153 -0.17 -11.94 -4.00
C VAL A 153 0.69 -10.75 -3.59
N ALA A 154 1.93 -11.03 -3.21
CA ALA A 154 2.94 -10.00 -2.94
C ALA A 154 4.23 -10.34 -3.67
N GLU A 155 4.98 -9.32 -4.11
CA GLU A 155 6.25 -9.48 -4.83
C GLU A 155 7.33 -8.52 -4.28
N PRO A 156 7.75 -8.69 -3.02
CA PRO A 156 8.84 -7.89 -2.47
C PRO A 156 10.12 -8.06 -3.29
N ASP A 157 10.95 -7.00 -3.33
CA ASP A 157 12.30 -7.10 -3.88
C ASP A 157 13.03 -8.30 -3.26
N ALA A 158 13.67 -9.12 -4.08
CA ALA A 158 14.34 -10.35 -3.64
C ALA A 158 15.43 -10.13 -2.57
N ARG A 159 15.93 -8.89 -2.44
CA ARG A 159 16.89 -8.47 -1.41
C ARG A 159 16.21 -8.01 -0.11
N ASN A 160 14.89 -7.88 -0.10
CA ASN A 160 14.15 -7.38 1.07
C ASN A 160 13.77 -8.50 2.04
N GLU A 161 14.78 -9.07 2.71
CA GLU A 161 14.60 -10.15 3.69
C GLU A 161 13.59 -9.79 4.80
N LYS A 162 13.54 -8.51 5.20
CA LYS A 162 12.58 -8.05 6.22
C LYS A 162 11.14 -8.17 5.76
N ALA A 163 10.85 -7.82 4.50
CA ALA A 163 9.53 -7.98 3.92
C ALA A 163 9.16 -9.46 3.78
N MET A 164 10.06 -10.29 3.24
CA MET A 164 9.84 -11.74 3.13
C MET A 164 9.56 -12.39 4.49
N THR A 165 10.38 -12.07 5.51
CA THR A 165 10.15 -12.56 6.87
C THR A 165 8.79 -12.14 7.43
N ARG A 166 8.36 -10.91 7.15
CA ARG A 166 7.04 -10.40 7.56
C ARG A 166 5.92 -11.18 6.87
N LEU A 167 6.00 -11.37 5.56
CA LEU A 167 5.00 -12.10 4.78
C LEU A 167 4.85 -13.53 5.31
N VAL A 168 5.95 -14.26 5.48
CA VAL A 168 5.94 -15.63 6.04
C VAL A 168 5.29 -15.67 7.43
N ARG A 169 5.63 -14.72 8.32
CA ARG A 169 5.00 -14.62 9.65
C ARG A 169 3.51 -14.28 9.60
N SER A 170 3.06 -13.70 8.50
CA SER A 170 1.64 -13.39 8.26
C SER A 170 0.90 -14.51 7.51
N GLY A 171 1.54 -15.66 7.31
CA GLY A 171 0.94 -16.85 6.71
C GLY A 171 1.15 -16.98 5.20
N PHE A 172 1.93 -16.11 4.57
CA PHE A 172 2.27 -16.25 3.15
C PHE A 172 3.24 -17.40 2.92
N GLU A 173 3.02 -18.14 1.85
CA GLU A 173 3.95 -19.11 1.27
C GLU A 173 4.81 -18.44 0.21
N LEU A 174 6.14 -18.61 0.28
CA LEU A 174 7.06 -18.07 -0.71
C LEU A 174 7.01 -18.91 -1.99
N GLY A 175 6.79 -18.24 -3.12
CA GLY A 175 6.85 -18.77 -4.47
C GLY A 175 8.24 -18.65 -5.11
N PRO A 176 8.33 -18.71 -6.44
CA PRO A 176 9.58 -18.52 -7.19
C PRO A 176 10.08 -17.06 -7.14
N GLU A 177 11.36 -16.88 -7.42
CA GLU A 177 11.87 -15.57 -7.83
C GLU A 177 11.44 -15.29 -9.28
N ILE A 178 11.11 -14.04 -9.53
CA ILE A 178 10.69 -13.54 -10.84
C ILE A 178 11.48 -12.27 -11.19
N GLU A 179 11.48 -11.90 -12.44
CA GLU A 179 11.97 -10.62 -12.93
C GLU A 179 10.78 -9.85 -13.50
N LEU A 180 10.34 -8.83 -12.75
CA LEU A 180 9.30 -7.92 -13.24
C LEU A 180 9.88 -7.09 -14.37
N PRO A 181 9.19 -7.02 -15.53
CA PRO A 181 9.66 -6.26 -16.68
C PRO A 181 9.73 -4.77 -16.39
N GLU A 182 10.63 -4.09 -17.10
CA GLU A 182 10.67 -2.63 -17.12
C GLU A 182 9.40 -2.08 -17.78
N ILE A 183 8.88 -1.00 -17.24
CA ILE A 183 7.86 -0.18 -17.90
C ILE A 183 8.50 1.18 -18.20
N ASP A 184 8.63 1.51 -19.47
CA ASP A 184 9.13 2.79 -19.97
C ASP A 184 8.04 3.46 -20.81
N LEU A 185 7.21 4.25 -20.14
CA LEU A 185 6.15 5.04 -20.74
C LEU A 185 6.42 6.53 -20.50
N PRO A 186 5.92 7.44 -21.34
CA PRO A 186 6.16 8.88 -21.20
C PRO A 186 5.85 9.44 -19.81
N GLU A 187 4.89 8.86 -19.10
CA GLU A 187 4.38 9.33 -17.82
C GLU A 187 4.84 8.47 -16.64
N VAL A 188 5.36 7.24 -16.89
CA VAL A 188 5.72 6.29 -15.84
C VAL A 188 6.94 5.47 -16.25
N TYR A 189 8.02 5.60 -15.50
CA TYR A 189 9.18 4.73 -15.59
C TYR A 189 9.29 3.82 -14.36
N LEU A 190 9.20 2.51 -14.57
CA LEU A 190 9.45 1.50 -13.54
C LEU A 190 10.58 0.58 -14.02
N PRO A 191 11.74 0.57 -13.37
CA PRO A 191 12.84 -0.31 -13.77
C PRO A 191 12.48 -1.78 -13.60
N ALA A 192 13.16 -2.64 -14.34
CA ALA A 192 13.12 -4.08 -14.09
C ALA A 192 13.51 -4.37 -12.63
N LYS A 193 12.80 -5.32 -12.02
CA LYS A 193 12.99 -5.62 -10.59
C LYS A 193 12.99 -7.14 -10.37
N ARG A 194 14.06 -7.67 -9.74
CA ARG A 194 14.02 -9.03 -9.20
C ARG A 194 13.17 -9.04 -7.93
N ALA A 195 12.15 -9.86 -7.94
CA ALA A 195 11.19 -9.98 -6.84
C ALA A 195 10.99 -11.45 -6.45
N ARG A 196 10.50 -11.69 -5.25
CA ARG A 196 10.09 -13.00 -4.77
C ARG A 196 8.58 -13.04 -4.65
N LEU A 197 7.92 -13.92 -5.38
CA LEU A 197 6.48 -14.12 -5.20
C LEU A 197 6.18 -14.68 -3.81
N ALA A 198 5.06 -14.23 -3.26
CA ALA A 198 4.51 -14.76 -2.02
C ALA A 198 2.98 -14.78 -2.11
N PHE A 199 2.37 -15.84 -1.62
CA PHE A 199 0.94 -16.11 -1.76
C PHE A 199 0.30 -16.36 -0.40
N LEU A 200 -0.86 -15.75 -0.17
CA LEU A 200 -1.72 -16.05 0.97
C LEU A 200 -3.09 -16.47 0.45
N SER A 201 -3.46 -17.74 0.65
CA SER A 201 -4.80 -18.22 0.29
C SER A 201 -5.86 -17.61 1.21
N GLY A 202 -6.90 -17.09 0.60
CA GLY A 202 -8.09 -16.67 1.34
C GLY A 202 -8.85 -17.85 1.95
N PRO A 203 -9.86 -17.58 2.79
CA PRO A 203 -10.73 -18.63 3.32
C PRO A 203 -11.32 -19.44 2.17
N GLN A 204 -11.16 -20.76 2.22
CA GLN A 204 -11.84 -21.66 1.28
C GLN A 204 -13.34 -21.55 1.57
N GLY A 205 -14.11 -21.06 0.60
CA GLY A 205 -15.57 -21.10 0.71
C GLY A 205 -16.03 -22.55 0.87
N GLY A 206 -16.61 -22.84 2.02
CA GLY A 206 -17.24 -24.11 2.30
C GLY A 206 -18.53 -24.29 1.51
#